data_89f90a5c2070e3c732d67c2f280ea0f6
#
_entry.id   89f90a5c2070e3c732d67c2f280ea0f6
#
_cell.length_a   1.000
_cell.length_b   1.000
_cell.length_c   1.000
_cell.angle_alpha   90.00
_cell.angle_beta   90.00
_cell.angle_gamma   90.00
#
_symmetry.space_group_name_H-M   'P 1'
#
loop_
_entity.id
_entity.type
_entity.pdbx_description
1 polymer ?
#
loop_
_entity_poly.entity_id
_entity_poly.type
_entity_poly.pdbx_seq_one_letter_code
_entity_poly.pdbx_strand_id
1 'polypeptide(L)'
;MSKYSTSQVQTYVQCPLKYRYHYVDKIPVSEFVETVDVLLWRLVHETLEKLYDDVNVLKTPSKEDLIKFYYGLWAGKEEEAKKNWWEIQLINHEFTLDDYKRRGESYLTKYYEKHSPFEDIKVIDTEMQIMFKLEDDINFQWFIDRLDKVWDTFVISDYKTNKRLPTEEKDWYIEQLTLYGIWIKQKYAKYFKDMKARLYFLHFDIEDERDLTAERMEKVRQKYISLIKEIEEKKKRYWLGDKKCFESKQSSLCQWCDYFSICPLFNAVNTDDEVVSDLSEKTLSLLVDEFIFLTNQTLDIKKQKDWIKDIFQKYVQSKDPNDEQSDFLIAGSIWNVRVSKKTKISVLDKDKFIERMKELWLFDTYADIPRQNVDRLFLEDWSATIEDFIWAVSRDVRFDIRKVSKKAKDLEWNILM
;
A
#
# COMPACT_ATOMS: atom_id res chain seq x y z
N MET A 1 -31.07 0.15 21.10
CA MET A 1 -30.78 -0.06 19.67
C MET A 1 -29.32 0.17 19.43
N SER A 2 -28.63 -0.86 18.98
CA SER A 2 -27.19 -0.77 18.69
C SER A 2 -26.96 -0.08 17.35
N LYS A 3 -25.97 0.83 17.30
CA LYS A 3 -25.54 1.49 16.05
C LYS A 3 -24.30 0.80 15.54
N TYR A 4 -24.27 0.50 14.26
CA TYR A 4 -23.16 -0.14 13.58
C TYR A 4 -22.66 0.67 12.38
N SER A 5 -21.41 0.45 12.01
CA SER A 5 -20.81 0.95 10.78
C SER A 5 -20.07 -0.17 10.05
N THR A 6 -19.76 0.02 8.77
CA THR A 6 -18.94 -0.94 8.00
C THR A 6 -17.59 -1.20 8.66
N SER A 7 -16.89 -0.15 9.08
CA SER A 7 -15.59 -0.28 9.75
C SER A 7 -15.66 -1.06 11.06
N GLN A 8 -16.73 -0.88 11.82
CA GLN A 8 -16.98 -1.61 13.06
C GLN A 8 -17.14 -3.12 12.81
N VAL A 9 -17.96 -3.50 11.83
CA VAL A 9 -18.16 -4.91 11.47
C VAL A 9 -16.87 -5.50 10.88
N GLN A 10 -16.16 -4.74 10.05
CA GLN A 10 -14.88 -5.17 9.49
C GLN A 10 -13.81 -5.40 10.56
N THR A 11 -13.74 -4.53 11.58
CA THR A 11 -12.84 -4.75 12.72
C THR A 11 -13.11 -6.09 13.38
N TYR A 12 -14.39 -6.47 13.53
CA TYR A 12 -14.77 -7.77 14.08
C TYR A 12 -14.33 -8.92 13.17
N VAL A 13 -14.56 -8.82 11.88
CA VAL A 13 -14.15 -9.85 10.88
C VAL A 13 -12.63 -10.01 10.85
N GLN A 14 -11.89 -8.91 10.97
CA GLN A 14 -10.43 -8.93 11.02
C GLN A 14 -9.93 -9.60 12.30
N CYS A 15 -10.42 -9.18 13.46
CA CYS A 15 -10.05 -9.75 14.75
C CYS A 15 -11.14 -9.47 15.81
N PRO A 16 -11.90 -10.49 16.24
CA PRO A 16 -12.90 -10.32 17.31
C PRO A 16 -12.34 -9.72 18.60
N LEU A 17 -11.09 -10.07 18.98
CA LEU A 17 -10.44 -9.49 20.16
C LEU A 17 -10.15 -7.99 19.98
N LYS A 18 -9.67 -7.54 18.81
CA LYS A 18 -9.50 -6.11 18.50
C LYS A 18 -10.85 -5.38 18.60
N TYR A 19 -11.92 -5.98 18.08
CA TYR A 19 -13.26 -5.46 18.19
C TYR A 19 -13.68 -5.28 19.66
N ARG A 20 -13.45 -6.30 20.51
CA ARG A 20 -13.77 -6.23 21.94
C ARG A 20 -13.01 -5.09 22.62
N TYR A 21 -11.72 -5.00 22.44
CA TYR A 21 -10.90 -3.97 23.06
C TYR A 21 -11.36 -2.57 22.66
N HIS A 22 -11.66 -2.36 21.39
CA HIS A 22 -12.03 -1.05 20.88
C HIS A 22 -13.48 -0.65 21.21
N TYR A 23 -14.45 -1.54 20.96
CA TYR A 23 -15.88 -1.20 20.98
C TYR A 23 -16.62 -1.68 22.24
N VAL A 24 -16.14 -2.71 22.92
CA VAL A 24 -16.78 -3.27 24.13
C VAL A 24 -16.10 -2.77 25.39
N ASP A 25 -14.80 -3.01 25.51
CA ASP A 25 -14.00 -2.61 26.67
C ASP A 25 -13.61 -1.13 26.62
N LYS A 26 -13.61 -0.52 25.42
CA LYS A 26 -13.21 0.85 25.15
C LYS A 26 -11.84 1.20 25.72
N ILE A 27 -10.89 0.27 25.56
CA ILE A 27 -9.52 0.48 25.98
C ILE A 27 -8.96 1.66 25.21
N PRO A 28 -8.46 2.71 25.87
CA PRO A 28 -7.88 3.85 25.19
C PRO A 28 -6.72 3.39 24.30
N VAL A 29 -6.75 3.78 23.05
CA VAL A 29 -5.57 3.68 22.19
C VAL A 29 -4.60 4.75 22.69
N SER A 30 -3.32 4.39 22.84
CA SER A 30 -2.26 5.39 23.06
C SER A 30 -2.44 6.52 22.06
N GLU A 31 -2.21 7.76 22.46
CA GLU A 31 -2.51 8.99 21.75
C GLU A 31 -2.63 8.82 20.23
N PHE A 32 -3.80 9.20 19.67
CA PHE A 32 -4.06 9.11 18.24
C PHE A 32 -3.01 9.95 17.52
N VAL A 33 -2.00 9.28 17.00
CA VAL A 33 -1.00 9.92 16.16
C VAL A 33 -1.52 9.89 14.74
N GLU A 34 -1.83 11.05 14.18
CA GLU A 34 -2.27 11.14 12.81
C GLU A 34 -1.13 10.79 11.86
N THR A 35 -1.23 9.64 11.22
CA THR A 35 -0.23 9.25 10.22
C THR A 35 -0.40 10.06 8.94
N VAL A 36 0.72 10.34 8.27
CA VAL A 36 0.70 11.09 7.00
C VAL A 36 -0.16 10.45 5.91
N ASP A 37 -0.30 9.12 5.90
CA ASP A 37 -1.15 8.41 4.94
C ASP A 37 -2.64 8.69 5.20
N VAL A 38 -3.06 8.74 6.47
CA VAL A 38 -4.44 9.11 6.89
C VAL A 38 -4.70 10.58 6.59
N LEU A 39 -3.74 11.45 6.89
CA LEU A 39 -3.85 12.87 6.59
C LEU A 39 -3.97 13.12 5.09
N LEU A 40 -3.11 12.49 4.27
CA LEU A 40 -3.20 12.57 2.81
C LEU A 40 -4.57 12.14 2.29
N TRP A 41 -5.08 10.98 2.77
CA TRP A 41 -6.41 10.50 2.41
C TRP A 41 -7.47 11.56 2.71
N ARG A 42 -7.51 12.09 3.93
CA ARG A 42 -8.49 13.07 4.36
C ARG A 42 -8.44 14.36 3.53
N LEU A 43 -7.23 14.93 3.31
CA LEU A 43 -7.11 16.19 2.57
C LEU A 43 -7.45 16.03 1.07
N VAL A 44 -7.19 14.87 0.49
CA VAL A 44 -7.63 14.56 -0.88
C VAL A 44 -9.15 14.47 -0.95
N HIS A 45 -9.80 13.79 0.01
CA HIS A 45 -11.26 13.70 0.09
C HIS A 45 -11.89 15.08 0.25
N GLU A 46 -11.42 15.89 1.20
CA GLU A 46 -11.91 17.26 1.44
C GLU A 46 -11.74 18.16 0.19
N THR A 47 -10.68 17.96 -0.58
CA THR A 47 -10.47 18.69 -1.84
C THR A 47 -11.45 18.25 -2.93
N LEU A 48 -11.75 16.96 -3.03
CA LEU A 48 -12.72 16.43 -3.98
C LEU A 48 -14.16 16.79 -3.59
N GLU A 49 -14.49 16.78 -2.29
CA GLU A 49 -15.74 17.30 -1.77
C GLU A 49 -15.94 18.75 -2.21
N LYS A 50 -14.97 19.63 -1.91
CA LYS A 50 -15.00 21.03 -2.32
C LYS A 50 -15.15 21.22 -3.83
N LEU A 51 -14.47 20.43 -4.64
CA LEU A 51 -14.60 20.44 -6.10
C LEU A 51 -16.06 20.23 -6.51
N TYR A 52 -16.71 19.19 -5.98
CA TYR A 52 -18.05 18.83 -6.39
C TYR A 52 -19.13 19.72 -5.76
N ASP A 53 -18.87 20.31 -4.60
CA ASP A 53 -19.72 21.36 -4.04
C ASP A 53 -19.73 22.59 -4.96
N ASP A 54 -18.55 23.00 -5.46
CA ASP A 54 -18.44 24.11 -6.40
C ASP A 54 -19.09 23.78 -7.76
N VAL A 55 -18.89 22.58 -8.29
CA VAL A 55 -19.56 22.10 -9.51
C VAL A 55 -21.09 22.14 -9.34
N ASN A 56 -21.60 21.74 -8.20
CA ASN A 56 -23.04 21.71 -7.92
C ASN A 56 -23.70 23.10 -7.91
N VAL A 57 -22.93 24.13 -7.57
CA VAL A 57 -23.37 25.53 -7.63
C VAL A 57 -22.90 26.27 -8.88
N LEU A 58 -22.53 25.54 -9.93
CA LEU A 58 -22.07 26.07 -11.23
C LEU A 58 -20.85 27.00 -11.13
N LYS A 59 -19.95 26.70 -10.21
CA LYS A 59 -18.68 27.42 -9.98
C LYS A 59 -17.49 26.48 -10.09
N THR A 60 -17.42 25.70 -11.16
CA THR A 60 -16.31 24.78 -11.38
C THR A 60 -14.97 25.52 -11.26
N PRO A 61 -14.13 25.19 -10.27
CA PRO A 61 -12.82 25.85 -10.09
C PRO A 61 -11.88 25.47 -11.22
N SER A 62 -10.88 26.31 -11.50
CA SER A 62 -9.76 25.90 -12.33
C SER A 62 -8.94 24.81 -11.61
N LYS A 63 -8.15 24.04 -12.39
CA LYS A 63 -7.23 23.05 -11.82
C LYS A 63 -6.25 23.69 -10.83
N GLU A 64 -5.76 24.87 -11.17
CA GLU A 64 -4.83 25.65 -10.37
C GLU A 64 -5.46 26.08 -9.03
N ASP A 65 -6.71 26.52 -9.04
CA ASP A 65 -7.44 26.88 -7.82
C ASP A 65 -7.70 25.68 -6.92
N LEU A 66 -8.05 24.52 -7.51
CA LEU A 66 -8.23 23.28 -6.79
C LEU A 66 -6.92 22.84 -6.09
N ILE A 67 -5.81 22.87 -6.80
CA ILE A 67 -4.50 22.51 -6.24
C ILE A 67 -4.06 23.51 -5.18
N LYS A 68 -4.33 24.79 -5.39
CA LYS A 68 -4.08 25.83 -4.37
C LYS A 68 -4.87 25.59 -3.09
N PHE A 69 -6.15 25.20 -3.21
CA PHE A 69 -6.98 24.85 -2.07
C PHE A 69 -6.36 23.65 -1.31
N TYR A 70 -6.00 22.59 -2.02
CA TYR A 70 -5.34 21.42 -1.44
C TYR A 70 -4.06 21.78 -0.64
N TYR A 71 -3.18 22.61 -1.19
CA TYR A 71 -1.99 23.05 -0.45
C TYR A 71 -2.33 23.96 0.72
N GLY A 72 -3.41 24.73 0.63
CA GLY A 72 -3.94 25.50 1.75
C GLY A 72 -4.35 24.62 2.94
N LEU A 73 -5.00 23.49 2.68
CA LEU A 73 -5.36 22.50 3.71
C LEU A 73 -4.10 21.93 4.39
N TRP A 74 -3.07 21.58 3.60
CA TRP A 74 -1.78 21.12 4.15
C TRP A 74 -1.15 22.15 5.05
N ALA A 75 -1.07 23.42 4.59
CA ALA A 75 -0.48 24.51 5.37
C ALA A 75 -1.23 24.72 6.70
N GLY A 76 -2.57 24.64 6.68
CA GLY A 76 -3.38 24.74 7.89
C GLY A 76 -3.08 23.59 8.88
N LYS A 77 -2.86 22.36 8.40
CA LYS A 77 -2.53 21.23 9.26
C LYS A 77 -1.11 21.29 9.81
N GLU A 78 -0.14 21.77 9.04
CA GLU A 78 1.23 22.01 9.53
C GLU A 78 1.26 23.12 10.60
N GLU A 79 0.45 24.16 10.43
CA GLU A 79 0.33 25.22 11.43
C GLU A 79 -0.35 24.73 12.72
N GLU A 80 -1.42 23.94 12.58
CA GLU A 80 -2.11 23.30 13.70
C GLU A 80 -1.15 22.37 14.48
N ALA A 81 -0.36 21.56 13.78
CA ALA A 81 0.65 20.68 14.38
C ALA A 81 1.69 21.48 15.18
N LYS A 82 2.25 22.55 14.60
CA LYS A 82 3.21 23.43 15.27
C LYS A 82 2.62 24.10 16.51
N LYS A 83 1.37 24.57 16.42
CA LYS A 83 0.67 25.26 17.52
C LYS A 83 0.41 24.34 18.71
N ASN A 84 0.07 23.08 18.43
CA ASN A 84 -0.35 22.11 19.45
C ASN A 84 0.78 21.15 19.85
N TRP A 85 2.00 21.36 19.39
CA TRP A 85 3.21 20.57 19.72
C TRP A 85 3.07 19.06 19.38
N TRP A 86 2.33 18.70 18.32
CA TRP A 86 2.31 17.35 17.81
C TRP A 86 2.94 17.29 16.41
N GLU A 87 3.37 16.10 15.99
CA GLU A 87 4.01 15.88 14.71
C GLU A 87 3.17 14.98 13.82
N ILE A 88 3.17 15.26 12.51
CA ILE A 88 2.60 14.37 11.51
C ILE A 88 3.54 13.18 11.37
N GLN A 89 3.08 11.99 11.76
CA GLN A 89 3.92 10.80 11.78
C GLN A 89 4.13 10.24 10.37
N LEU A 90 5.39 10.14 9.97
CA LEU A 90 5.82 9.46 8.75
C LEU A 90 6.01 7.96 9.04
N ILE A 91 5.14 7.10 8.47
CA ILE A 91 5.30 5.63 8.60
C ILE A 91 6.52 5.14 7.81
N ASN A 92 6.77 5.72 6.65
CA ASN A 92 7.93 5.39 5.83
C ASN A 92 8.89 6.60 5.78
N HIS A 93 9.98 6.50 6.52
CA HIS A 93 11.01 7.54 6.60
C HIS A 93 11.82 7.76 5.31
N GLU A 94 11.61 6.95 4.27
CA GLU A 94 12.20 7.19 2.95
C GLU A 94 11.52 8.35 2.20
N PHE A 95 10.31 8.73 2.60
CA PHE A 95 9.54 9.82 2.02
C PHE A 95 9.46 11.00 2.97
N THR A 96 9.50 12.19 2.41
CA THR A 96 9.29 13.45 3.12
C THR A 96 7.80 13.83 3.10
N LEU A 97 7.39 14.77 3.95
CA LEU A 97 6.04 15.33 3.91
C LEU A 97 5.73 15.93 2.53
N ASP A 98 6.72 16.57 1.88
CA ASP A 98 6.56 17.13 0.54
C ASP A 98 6.35 16.06 -0.53
N ASP A 99 6.86 14.85 -0.36
CA ASP A 99 6.58 13.73 -1.25
C ASP A 99 5.11 13.30 -1.15
N TYR A 100 4.53 13.32 0.04
CA TYR A 100 3.11 13.05 0.23
C TYR A 100 2.22 14.15 -0.34
N LYS A 101 2.57 15.43 -0.17
CA LYS A 101 1.87 16.57 -0.78
C LYS A 101 1.84 16.44 -2.31
N ARG A 102 3.00 16.20 -2.94
CA ARG A 102 3.10 16.01 -4.40
C ARG A 102 2.32 14.79 -4.89
N ARG A 103 2.24 13.74 -4.08
CA ARG A 103 1.44 12.56 -4.41
C ARG A 103 -0.04 12.91 -4.49
N GLY A 104 -0.59 13.60 -3.50
CA GLY A 104 -1.98 14.04 -3.52
C GLY A 104 -2.27 15.03 -4.64
N GLU A 105 -1.37 15.98 -4.91
CA GLU A 105 -1.45 16.85 -6.08
C GLU A 105 -1.54 16.05 -7.38
N SER A 106 -0.71 15.01 -7.53
CA SER A 106 -0.76 14.14 -8.71
C SER A 106 -2.10 13.41 -8.84
N TYR A 107 -2.70 12.95 -7.73
CA TYR A 107 -4.01 12.31 -7.74
C TYR A 107 -5.09 13.28 -8.19
N LEU A 108 -5.13 14.47 -7.63
CA LEU A 108 -6.11 15.50 -7.92
C LEU A 108 -5.97 16.03 -9.35
N THR A 109 -4.73 16.21 -9.83
CA THR A 109 -4.45 16.68 -11.20
C THR A 109 -4.97 15.67 -12.22
N LYS A 110 -4.61 14.40 -12.08
CA LYS A 110 -5.08 13.33 -12.98
C LYS A 110 -6.60 13.20 -12.95
N TYR A 111 -7.17 13.21 -11.75
CA TYR A 111 -8.61 13.16 -11.57
C TYR A 111 -9.32 14.32 -12.25
N TYR A 112 -8.83 15.55 -12.06
CA TYR A 112 -9.38 16.74 -12.68
C TYR A 112 -9.31 16.68 -14.21
N GLU A 113 -8.16 16.32 -14.77
CA GLU A 113 -7.95 16.23 -16.23
C GLU A 113 -8.83 15.17 -16.89
N LYS A 114 -9.11 14.08 -16.17
CA LYS A 114 -9.94 12.98 -16.67
C LYS A 114 -11.44 13.32 -16.65
N HIS A 115 -11.91 14.08 -15.67
CA HIS A 115 -13.35 14.31 -15.44
C HIS A 115 -13.82 15.71 -15.84
N SER A 116 -12.91 16.65 -16.11
CA SER A 116 -13.27 17.97 -16.62
C SER A 116 -13.95 17.85 -17.99
N PRO A 117 -15.02 18.61 -18.27
CA PRO A 117 -15.55 19.78 -17.54
C PRO A 117 -16.60 19.47 -16.47
N PHE A 118 -16.82 18.23 -16.04
CA PHE A 118 -17.76 17.78 -14.99
C PHE A 118 -19.24 17.95 -15.36
N GLU A 119 -19.57 18.01 -16.65
CA GLU A 119 -20.95 18.27 -17.14
C GLU A 119 -21.81 17.00 -17.23
N ASP A 120 -21.17 15.81 -17.27
CA ASP A 120 -21.86 14.53 -17.50
C ASP A 120 -22.56 13.98 -16.26
N ILE A 121 -22.37 14.58 -15.10
CA ILE A 121 -22.85 14.11 -13.81
C ILE A 121 -23.64 15.20 -13.09
N LYS A 122 -24.81 14.83 -12.57
CA LYS A 122 -25.54 15.66 -11.62
C LYS A 122 -25.20 15.17 -10.20
N VAL A 123 -24.39 15.93 -9.49
CA VAL A 123 -24.10 15.66 -8.07
C VAL A 123 -25.38 15.85 -7.26
N ILE A 124 -25.74 14.85 -6.47
CA ILE A 124 -26.90 14.91 -5.56
C ILE A 124 -26.44 15.41 -4.20
N ASP A 125 -25.32 14.86 -3.71
CA ASP A 125 -24.76 15.25 -2.41
C ASP A 125 -23.30 14.75 -2.29
N THR A 126 -22.52 15.41 -1.43
CA THR A 126 -21.15 15.07 -1.04
C THR A 126 -21.11 14.83 0.46
N GLU A 127 -20.25 13.96 0.97
CA GLU A 127 -20.13 13.59 2.40
C GLU A 127 -21.49 13.34 3.08
N MET A 128 -22.40 12.72 2.30
CA MET A 128 -23.79 12.51 2.71
C MET A 128 -23.88 11.58 3.92
N GLN A 129 -24.31 12.09 5.07
CA GLN A 129 -24.56 11.26 6.23
C GLN A 129 -25.81 10.40 6.03
N ILE A 130 -25.63 9.09 6.14
CA ILE A 130 -26.73 8.11 6.06
C ILE A 130 -26.96 7.44 7.41
N MET A 131 -28.23 7.21 7.72
CA MET A 131 -28.65 6.41 8.86
C MET A 131 -29.91 5.63 8.47
N PHE A 132 -29.87 4.31 8.63
CA PHE A 132 -30.99 3.46 8.24
C PHE A 132 -31.08 2.21 9.09
N LYS A 133 -32.23 1.55 9.06
CA LYS A 133 -32.43 0.24 9.64
C LYS A 133 -32.02 -0.84 8.63
N LEU A 134 -31.03 -1.64 9.01
CA LEU A 134 -30.67 -2.84 8.26
C LEU A 134 -31.66 -3.97 8.57
N GLU A 135 -32.09 -4.06 9.84
CA GLU A 135 -33.18 -4.88 10.40
C GLU A 135 -33.80 -4.08 11.57
N ASP A 136 -34.94 -4.50 12.13
CA ASP A 136 -35.70 -3.72 13.11
C ASP A 136 -34.89 -3.20 14.30
N ASP A 137 -33.96 -4.02 14.79
CA ASP A 137 -33.10 -3.70 15.95
C ASP A 137 -31.70 -3.24 15.58
N ILE A 138 -31.34 -3.22 14.28
CA ILE A 138 -30.01 -2.92 13.78
C ILE A 138 -30.02 -1.60 13.02
N ASN A 139 -29.50 -0.55 13.64
CA ASN A 139 -29.25 0.73 12.98
C ASN A 139 -27.87 0.76 12.39
N PHE A 140 -27.77 1.26 11.18
CA PHE A 140 -26.52 1.42 10.45
C PHE A 140 -26.31 2.90 10.12
N GLN A 141 -25.09 3.42 10.31
CA GLN A 141 -24.77 4.80 9.98
C GLN A 141 -23.40 4.88 9.30
N TRP A 142 -23.29 5.78 8.32
CA TRP A 142 -22.05 6.07 7.62
C TRP A 142 -22.12 7.38 6.84
N PHE A 143 -21.05 7.69 6.10
CA PHE A 143 -20.99 8.78 5.14
C PHE A 143 -20.74 8.23 3.75
N ILE A 144 -21.38 8.81 2.74
CA ILE A 144 -21.16 8.55 1.31
C ILE A 144 -20.31 9.69 0.78
N ASP A 145 -19.11 9.40 0.26
CA ASP A 145 -18.21 10.44 -0.25
C ASP A 145 -18.91 11.30 -1.32
N ARG A 146 -19.59 10.64 -2.28
CA ARG A 146 -20.39 11.33 -3.28
C ARG A 146 -21.50 10.46 -3.85
N LEU A 147 -22.69 11.05 -3.98
CA LEU A 147 -23.83 10.47 -4.68
C LEU A 147 -24.13 11.28 -5.93
N ASP A 148 -24.06 10.64 -7.08
CA ASP A 148 -24.34 11.22 -8.39
C ASP A 148 -25.63 10.67 -9.00
N LYS A 149 -26.21 11.43 -9.93
CA LYS A 149 -27.22 10.97 -10.85
C LYS A 149 -26.73 11.14 -12.28
N VAL A 150 -26.66 10.04 -13.01
CA VAL A 150 -26.33 9.98 -14.42
C VAL A 150 -27.55 9.39 -15.13
N TRP A 151 -28.32 10.23 -15.84
CA TRP A 151 -29.62 9.85 -16.43
C TRP A 151 -30.59 9.27 -15.37
N ASP A 152 -30.95 8.00 -15.52
CA ASP A 152 -31.84 7.26 -14.60
C ASP A 152 -31.07 6.38 -13.62
N THR A 153 -29.75 6.50 -13.56
CA THR A 153 -28.86 5.69 -12.71
C THR A 153 -28.30 6.53 -11.56
N PHE A 154 -28.38 6.03 -10.35
CA PHE A 154 -27.62 6.59 -9.23
C PHE A 154 -26.24 5.91 -9.14
N VAL A 155 -25.20 6.71 -8.96
CA VAL A 155 -23.82 6.25 -8.81
C VAL A 155 -23.31 6.66 -7.45
N ILE A 156 -22.95 5.67 -6.64
CA ILE A 156 -22.31 5.86 -5.34
C ILE A 156 -20.82 5.81 -5.56
N SER A 157 -20.16 6.94 -5.37
CA SER A 157 -18.72 7.09 -5.61
C SER A 157 -17.96 7.12 -4.30
N ASP A 158 -16.77 6.47 -4.26
CA ASP A 158 -15.87 6.45 -3.12
C ASP A 158 -14.42 6.50 -3.60
N TYR A 159 -13.57 7.29 -2.92
CA TYR A 159 -12.21 7.56 -3.32
C TYR A 159 -11.22 6.78 -2.47
N LYS A 160 -10.29 6.09 -3.12
CA LYS A 160 -9.27 5.27 -2.48
C LYS A 160 -7.86 5.75 -2.85
N THR A 161 -7.09 6.12 -1.83
CA THR A 161 -5.68 6.53 -1.98
C THR A 161 -4.69 5.38 -1.74
N ASN A 162 -5.19 4.15 -1.67
CA ASN A 162 -4.42 2.95 -1.36
C ASN A 162 -3.30 2.72 -2.37
N LYS A 163 -2.13 2.32 -1.88
CA LYS A 163 -0.94 1.95 -2.68
C LYS A 163 -0.98 0.50 -3.20
N ARG A 164 -2.07 -0.23 -2.96
CA ARG A 164 -2.29 -1.60 -3.45
C ARG A 164 -3.73 -1.74 -3.89
N LEU A 165 -3.93 -2.34 -5.05
CA LEU A 165 -5.26 -2.71 -5.49
C LEU A 165 -5.77 -3.88 -4.63
N PRO A 166 -7.05 -3.92 -4.27
CA PRO A 166 -7.62 -5.07 -3.61
C PRO A 166 -7.58 -6.27 -4.56
N THR A 167 -7.34 -7.48 -4.01
CA THR A 167 -7.53 -8.73 -4.75
C THR A 167 -9.02 -9.02 -4.88
N GLU A 168 -9.42 -9.82 -5.89
CA GLU A 168 -10.83 -10.18 -6.12
C GLU A 168 -11.52 -10.77 -4.88
N GLU A 169 -10.78 -11.44 -4.01
CA GLU A 169 -11.29 -12.00 -2.74
C GLU A 169 -11.66 -10.93 -1.69
N LYS A 170 -11.24 -9.67 -1.89
CA LYS A 170 -11.46 -8.56 -0.94
C LYS A 170 -12.43 -7.52 -1.48
N ASP A 171 -13.58 -7.96 -1.95
CA ASP A 171 -14.62 -7.07 -2.51
C ASP A 171 -15.39 -6.26 -1.44
N TRP A 172 -14.77 -6.07 -0.27
CA TRP A 172 -15.39 -5.39 0.87
C TRP A 172 -15.65 -3.89 0.64
N TYR A 173 -14.90 -3.24 -0.27
CA TYR A 173 -15.20 -1.86 -0.67
C TYR A 173 -16.54 -1.79 -1.41
N ILE A 174 -16.79 -2.72 -2.31
CA ILE A 174 -18.07 -2.81 -3.02
C ILE A 174 -19.20 -3.23 -2.05
N GLU A 175 -18.93 -4.09 -1.07
CA GLU A 175 -19.91 -4.41 -0.02
C GLU A 175 -20.30 -3.18 0.78
N GLN A 176 -19.35 -2.30 1.11
CA GLN A 176 -19.61 -1.03 1.77
C GLN A 176 -20.57 -0.16 0.94
N LEU A 177 -20.26 0.04 -0.35
CA LEU A 177 -21.11 0.83 -1.24
C LEU A 177 -22.47 0.15 -1.49
N THR A 178 -22.51 -1.20 -1.46
CA THR A 178 -23.76 -1.96 -1.55
C THR A 178 -24.68 -1.67 -0.36
N LEU A 179 -24.15 -1.56 0.86
CA LEU A 179 -24.94 -1.18 2.04
C LEU A 179 -25.51 0.23 1.91
N TYR A 180 -24.74 1.17 1.34
CA TYR A 180 -25.24 2.51 1.05
C TYR A 180 -26.36 2.48 0.02
N GLY A 181 -26.21 1.63 -1.00
CA GLY A 181 -27.24 1.39 -2.00
C GLY A 181 -28.56 0.88 -1.41
N ILE A 182 -28.52 0.06 -0.36
CA ILE A 182 -29.74 -0.38 0.34
C ILE A 182 -30.52 0.83 0.90
N TRP A 183 -29.81 1.75 1.56
CA TRP A 183 -30.43 2.97 2.09
C TRP A 183 -30.99 3.87 0.99
N ILE A 184 -30.20 4.10 -0.07
CA ILE A 184 -30.64 4.92 -1.21
C ILE A 184 -31.89 4.32 -1.83
N LYS A 185 -31.94 2.98 -2.00
CA LYS A 185 -33.13 2.30 -2.49
C LYS A 185 -34.35 2.49 -1.60
N GLN A 186 -34.17 2.40 -0.29
CA GLN A 186 -35.28 2.65 0.66
C GLN A 186 -35.83 4.06 0.56
N LYS A 187 -34.97 5.06 0.36
CA LYS A 187 -35.34 6.47 0.41
C LYS A 187 -35.72 7.05 -0.95
N TYR A 188 -35.09 6.63 -2.03
CA TYR A 188 -35.12 7.28 -3.33
C TYR A 188 -35.54 6.37 -4.50
N ALA A 189 -36.10 5.19 -4.25
CA ALA A 189 -36.45 4.22 -5.29
C ALA A 189 -37.30 4.78 -6.46
N LYS A 190 -38.04 5.84 -6.23
CA LYS A 190 -38.91 6.48 -7.25
C LYS A 190 -38.10 7.34 -8.25
N TYR A 191 -36.86 7.66 -7.97
CA TYR A 191 -36.08 8.65 -8.69
C TYR A 191 -34.99 8.07 -9.59
N PHE A 192 -34.83 6.75 -9.60
CA PHE A 192 -33.83 6.05 -10.43
C PHE A 192 -34.32 4.66 -10.83
N LYS A 193 -33.73 4.10 -11.91
CA LYS A 193 -33.99 2.73 -12.35
C LYS A 193 -32.85 1.80 -11.92
N ASP A 194 -31.63 2.25 -12.11
CA ASP A 194 -30.43 1.49 -11.87
C ASP A 194 -29.53 2.18 -10.82
N MET A 195 -28.66 1.40 -10.21
CA MET A 195 -27.72 1.89 -9.22
C MET A 195 -26.37 1.21 -9.41
N LYS A 196 -25.29 1.99 -9.31
CA LYS A 196 -23.94 1.53 -9.43
C LYS A 196 -23.07 1.99 -8.26
N ALA A 197 -22.09 1.18 -7.91
CA ALA A 197 -20.97 1.55 -7.07
C ALA A 197 -19.78 1.90 -7.95
N ARG A 198 -19.06 2.98 -7.64
CA ARG A 198 -17.85 3.40 -8.36
C ARG A 198 -16.72 3.66 -7.37
N LEU A 199 -15.63 2.93 -7.53
CA LEU A 199 -14.40 3.10 -6.75
C LEU A 199 -13.35 3.80 -7.61
N TYR A 200 -12.81 4.90 -7.09
CA TYR A 200 -11.70 5.60 -7.70
C TYR A 200 -10.40 5.25 -6.97
N PHE A 201 -9.57 4.42 -7.56
CA PHE A 201 -8.24 4.13 -7.03
C PHE A 201 -7.25 5.19 -7.53
N LEU A 202 -7.21 6.33 -6.84
CA LEU A 202 -6.51 7.54 -7.25
C LEU A 202 -5.01 7.34 -7.48
N HIS A 203 -4.37 6.45 -6.71
CA HIS A 203 -2.96 6.12 -6.90
C HIS A 203 -2.67 5.50 -8.26
N PHE A 204 -3.60 4.71 -8.78
CA PHE A 204 -3.45 3.95 -10.02
C PHE A 204 -4.15 4.59 -11.21
N ASP A 205 -4.95 5.64 -10.97
CA ASP A 205 -5.86 6.24 -11.96
C ASP A 205 -6.83 5.21 -12.56
N ILE A 206 -7.35 4.33 -11.71
CA ILE A 206 -8.29 3.26 -12.09
C ILE A 206 -9.66 3.53 -11.48
N GLU A 207 -10.70 3.34 -12.32
CA GLU A 207 -12.09 3.31 -11.89
C GLU A 207 -12.61 1.87 -11.98
N ASP A 208 -13.21 1.37 -10.90
CA ASP A 208 -13.93 0.11 -10.86
C ASP A 208 -15.42 0.39 -10.62
N GLU A 209 -16.24 0.10 -11.63
CA GLU A 209 -17.67 0.31 -11.58
C GLU A 209 -18.42 -1.03 -11.55
N ARG A 210 -19.36 -1.16 -10.63
CA ARG A 210 -20.14 -2.39 -10.42
C ARG A 210 -21.63 -2.08 -10.26
N ASP A 211 -22.48 -2.89 -10.87
CA ASP A 211 -23.92 -2.81 -10.69
C ASP A 211 -24.32 -3.24 -9.27
N LEU A 212 -25.17 -2.45 -8.64
CA LEU A 212 -25.78 -2.76 -7.35
C LEU A 212 -27.15 -3.40 -7.55
N THR A 213 -27.15 -4.65 -7.94
CA THR A 213 -28.39 -5.43 -8.17
C THR A 213 -29.14 -5.70 -6.88
N ALA A 214 -30.46 -5.96 -6.97
CA ALA A 214 -31.28 -6.34 -5.82
C ALA A 214 -30.76 -7.60 -5.13
N GLU A 215 -30.27 -8.56 -5.91
CA GLU A 215 -29.68 -9.79 -5.39
C GLU A 215 -28.40 -9.53 -4.59
N ARG A 216 -27.48 -8.71 -5.13
CA ARG A 216 -26.25 -8.30 -4.44
C ARG A 216 -26.59 -7.57 -3.12
N MET A 217 -27.52 -6.64 -3.16
CA MET A 217 -27.96 -5.89 -1.97
C MET A 217 -28.50 -6.83 -0.88
N GLU A 218 -29.34 -7.81 -1.25
CA GLU A 218 -29.91 -8.75 -0.28
C GLU A 218 -28.84 -9.69 0.28
N LYS A 219 -27.93 -10.19 -0.56
CA LYS A 219 -26.80 -11.02 -0.12
C LYS A 219 -25.93 -10.31 0.90
N VAL A 220 -25.56 -9.06 0.62
CA VAL A 220 -24.73 -8.23 1.53
C VAL A 220 -25.52 -7.88 2.81
N ARG A 221 -26.80 -7.55 2.67
CA ARG A 221 -27.69 -7.30 3.80
C ARG A 221 -27.70 -8.47 4.78
N GLN A 222 -27.96 -9.66 4.29
CA GLN A 222 -28.02 -10.88 5.13
C GLN A 222 -26.67 -11.20 5.78
N LYS A 223 -25.57 -11.03 5.03
CA LYS A 223 -24.22 -11.20 5.57
C LYS A 223 -23.98 -10.29 6.79
N TYR A 224 -24.28 -8.99 6.66
CA TYR A 224 -24.05 -8.04 7.73
C TYR A 224 -25.01 -8.24 8.92
N ILE A 225 -26.25 -8.59 8.67
CA ILE A 225 -27.21 -8.96 9.73
C ILE A 225 -26.68 -10.16 10.53
N SER A 226 -26.21 -11.21 9.85
CA SER A 226 -25.64 -12.40 10.50
C SER A 226 -24.41 -12.04 11.36
N LEU A 227 -23.48 -11.25 10.82
CA LEU A 227 -22.27 -10.82 11.56
C LEU A 227 -22.64 -9.98 12.78
N ILE A 228 -23.61 -9.05 12.66
CA ILE A 228 -24.03 -8.20 13.77
C ILE A 228 -24.75 -9.04 14.85
N LYS A 229 -25.57 -9.99 14.46
CA LYS A 229 -26.20 -10.94 15.42
C LYS A 229 -25.15 -11.76 16.18
N GLU A 230 -24.12 -12.23 15.48
CA GLU A 230 -22.99 -12.93 16.10
C GLU A 230 -22.23 -12.02 17.11
N ILE A 231 -21.97 -10.75 16.71
CA ILE A 231 -21.35 -9.76 17.60
C ILE A 231 -22.20 -9.55 18.87
N GLU A 232 -23.51 -9.37 18.72
CA GLU A 232 -24.41 -9.13 19.85
C GLU A 232 -24.52 -10.36 20.77
N GLU A 233 -24.51 -11.55 20.21
CA GLU A 233 -24.45 -12.80 20.99
C GLU A 233 -23.15 -12.90 21.80
N LYS A 234 -22.00 -12.62 21.15
CA LYS A 234 -20.70 -12.62 21.84
C LYS A 234 -20.63 -11.54 22.92
N LYS A 235 -21.20 -10.35 22.69
CA LYS A 235 -21.31 -9.33 23.76
C LYS A 235 -22.10 -9.85 24.95
N LYS A 236 -23.25 -10.48 24.73
CA LYS A 236 -24.06 -11.08 25.81
C LYS A 236 -23.25 -12.12 26.59
N ARG A 237 -22.60 -13.04 25.90
CA ARG A 237 -21.76 -14.07 26.52
C ARG A 237 -20.61 -13.46 27.32
N TYR A 238 -19.96 -12.44 26.79
CA TYR A 238 -18.87 -11.72 27.46
C TYR A 238 -19.32 -11.11 28.79
N TRP A 239 -20.48 -10.46 28.80
CA TRP A 239 -21.04 -9.87 30.02
C TRP A 239 -21.54 -10.92 31.02
N LEU A 240 -21.88 -12.11 30.56
CA LEU A 240 -22.22 -13.25 31.42
C LEU A 240 -20.98 -14.00 31.96
N GLY A 241 -19.78 -13.53 31.67
CA GLY A 241 -18.53 -14.07 32.22
C GLY A 241 -17.67 -14.87 31.26
N ASP A 242 -18.13 -15.15 30.03
CA ASP A 242 -17.32 -15.83 29.02
C ASP A 242 -16.31 -14.86 28.39
N LYS A 243 -15.20 -14.64 29.09
CA LYS A 243 -14.15 -13.69 28.65
C LYS A 243 -13.39 -14.13 27.41
N LYS A 244 -13.54 -15.40 26.98
CA LYS A 244 -12.85 -15.98 25.83
C LYS A 244 -13.67 -15.98 24.55
N CYS A 245 -14.94 -15.54 24.56
CA CYS A 245 -15.80 -15.54 23.38
C CYS A 245 -15.35 -14.63 22.24
N PHE A 246 -14.51 -13.63 22.53
CA PHE A 246 -13.86 -12.81 21.51
C PHE A 246 -12.42 -13.29 21.32
N GLU A 247 -12.25 -14.24 20.42
CA GLU A 247 -10.94 -14.84 20.15
C GLU A 247 -10.05 -13.88 19.36
N SER A 248 -8.74 -13.96 19.61
CA SER A 248 -7.75 -13.29 18.77
C SER A 248 -7.65 -14.00 17.43
N LYS A 249 -7.53 -13.22 16.36
CA LYS A 249 -7.33 -13.73 15.00
C LYS A 249 -6.07 -13.12 14.44
N GLN A 250 -5.08 -13.97 14.18
CA GLN A 250 -3.80 -13.55 13.61
C GLN A 250 -3.94 -13.14 12.15
N SER A 251 -3.28 -12.06 11.76
CA SER A 251 -3.21 -11.58 10.39
C SER A 251 -1.97 -10.73 10.17
N SER A 252 -1.64 -10.43 8.91
CA SER A 252 -0.56 -9.49 8.54
C SER A 252 -0.75 -8.07 9.08
N LEU A 253 -1.94 -7.75 9.59
CA LEU A 253 -2.25 -6.45 10.18
C LEU A 253 -1.91 -6.40 11.69
N CYS A 254 -1.51 -7.51 12.30
CA CYS A 254 -1.22 -7.54 13.74
C CYS A 254 -0.10 -6.59 14.14
N GLN A 255 0.95 -6.46 13.33
CA GLN A 255 2.07 -5.53 13.57
C GLN A 255 1.64 -4.05 13.59
N TRP A 256 0.47 -3.73 13.01
CA TRP A 256 -0.12 -2.39 12.97
C TRP A 256 -1.33 -2.26 13.92
N CYS A 257 -1.51 -3.24 14.83
CA CYS A 257 -2.63 -3.26 15.73
C CYS A 257 -2.35 -2.36 16.94
N ASP A 258 -3.26 -1.42 17.19
CA ASP A 258 -3.17 -0.52 18.34
C ASP A 258 -3.09 -1.24 19.70
N TYR A 259 -3.55 -2.48 19.73
CA TYR A 259 -3.58 -3.35 20.93
C TYR A 259 -2.51 -4.44 20.90
N PHE A 260 -1.49 -4.30 20.06
CA PHE A 260 -0.42 -5.29 19.93
C PHE A 260 0.24 -5.61 21.26
N SER A 261 0.59 -4.57 22.04
CA SER A 261 1.28 -4.70 23.34
C SER A 261 0.50 -5.44 24.43
N ILE A 262 -0.84 -5.48 24.31
CA ILE A 262 -1.72 -6.17 25.29
C ILE A 262 -2.37 -7.41 24.70
N CYS A 263 -2.03 -7.76 23.45
CA CYS A 263 -2.61 -8.91 22.77
C CYS A 263 -2.03 -10.22 23.33
N PRO A 264 -2.86 -11.16 23.80
CA PRO A 264 -2.36 -12.41 24.38
C PRO A 264 -1.61 -13.29 23.38
N LEU A 265 -1.75 -13.08 22.05
CA LEU A 265 -0.94 -13.77 21.04
C LEU A 265 0.53 -13.33 21.06
N PHE A 266 0.81 -12.09 21.50
CA PHE A 266 2.14 -11.49 21.42
C PHE A 266 2.73 -11.17 22.79
N ASN A 267 1.89 -11.01 23.83
CA ASN A 267 2.37 -10.80 25.20
C ASN A 267 3.14 -11.99 25.78
N ALA A 268 2.92 -13.19 25.25
CA ALA A 268 3.72 -14.37 25.62
C ALA A 268 5.15 -14.33 25.04
N VAL A 269 5.42 -13.41 24.09
CA VAL A 269 6.70 -13.32 23.37
C VAL A 269 7.56 -12.14 23.85
N ASN A 270 6.97 -11.16 24.54
CA ASN A 270 7.69 -9.96 25.06
C ASN A 270 8.22 -10.12 26.49
N THR A 271 8.37 -11.32 26.96
CA THR A 271 8.85 -11.58 28.32
C THR A 271 10.32 -12.00 28.27
N ASP A 272 11.08 -11.47 29.22
CA ASP A 272 12.49 -11.79 29.48
C ASP A 272 12.81 -13.29 29.37
N ASP A 273 14.05 -13.63 29.13
CA ASP A 273 14.57 -14.98 28.83
C ASP A 273 14.04 -16.15 29.72
N GLU A 274 13.51 -15.86 30.87
CA GLU A 274 12.90 -16.87 31.78
C GLU A 274 11.55 -17.42 31.28
N VAL A 275 10.83 -16.74 30.40
CA VAL A 275 9.46 -17.14 29.99
C VAL A 275 9.45 -17.94 28.68
N VAL A 276 10.56 -17.97 27.96
CA VAL A 276 10.68 -18.77 26.72
C VAL A 276 10.59 -20.29 27.04
N SER A 277 10.98 -20.70 28.25
CA SER A 277 10.90 -22.09 28.69
C SER A 277 9.48 -22.60 28.94
N ASP A 278 8.50 -21.70 29.09
CA ASP A 278 7.11 -22.04 29.49
C ASP A 278 6.06 -21.79 28.37
N LEU A 279 6.52 -21.60 27.12
CA LEU A 279 5.63 -21.45 25.97
C LEU A 279 4.84 -22.74 25.74
N SER A 280 3.51 -22.65 25.74
CA SER A 280 2.67 -23.80 25.41
C SER A 280 2.92 -24.26 23.97
N GLU A 281 2.78 -25.57 23.69
CA GLU A 281 2.89 -26.14 22.34
C GLU A 281 1.99 -25.40 21.33
N LYS A 282 0.81 -24.96 21.79
CA LYS A 282 -0.12 -24.18 20.95
C LYS A 282 0.44 -22.81 20.55
N THR A 283 1.14 -22.13 21.47
CA THR A 283 1.78 -20.83 21.20
C THR A 283 2.97 -21.00 20.25
N LEU A 284 3.77 -22.05 20.44
CA LEU A 284 4.87 -22.38 19.53
C LEU A 284 4.37 -22.70 18.13
N SER A 285 3.29 -23.48 18.01
CA SER A 285 2.67 -23.78 16.70
C SER A 285 2.23 -22.49 15.98
N LEU A 286 1.60 -21.55 16.66
CA LEU A 286 1.21 -20.26 16.07
C LEU A 286 2.41 -19.44 15.61
N LEU A 287 3.50 -19.43 16.37
CA LEU A 287 4.73 -18.76 15.98
C LEU A 287 5.39 -19.40 14.74
N VAL A 288 5.34 -20.73 14.65
CA VAL A 288 5.82 -21.46 13.45
C VAL A 288 4.98 -21.10 12.23
N ASP A 289 3.67 -21.09 12.35
CA ASP A 289 2.77 -20.73 11.25
C ASP A 289 3.02 -19.28 10.78
N GLU A 290 3.23 -18.35 11.71
CA GLU A 290 3.57 -16.96 11.37
C GLU A 290 4.95 -16.85 10.72
N PHE A 291 5.94 -17.55 11.23
CA PHE A 291 7.26 -17.57 10.62
C PHE A 291 7.22 -18.10 9.18
N ILE A 292 6.46 -19.17 8.94
CA ILE A 292 6.26 -19.74 7.59
C ILE A 292 5.52 -18.75 6.70
N PHE A 293 4.46 -18.12 7.22
CA PHE A 293 3.68 -17.11 6.47
C PHE A 293 4.56 -15.91 6.06
N LEU A 294 5.33 -15.34 6.98
CA LEU A 294 6.26 -14.24 6.71
C LEU A 294 7.37 -14.66 5.73
N THR A 295 7.88 -15.87 5.87
CA THR A 295 8.87 -16.43 4.94
C THR A 295 8.31 -16.54 3.53
N ASN A 296 7.09 -17.04 3.38
CA ASN A 296 6.43 -17.16 2.09
C ASN A 296 6.14 -15.78 1.47
N GLN A 297 5.67 -14.81 2.25
CA GLN A 297 5.52 -13.42 1.77
C GLN A 297 6.84 -12.84 1.28
N THR A 298 7.93 -13.08 2.02
CA THR A 298 9.26 -12.60 1.64
C THR A 298 9.73 -13.24 0.33
N LEU A 299 9.47 -14.54 0.13
CA LEU A 299 9.76 -15.24 -1.11
C LEU A 299 8.95 -14.70 -2.30
N ASP A 300 7.67 -14.41 -2.11
CA ASP A 300 6.83 -13.86 -3.17
C ASP A 300 7.23 -12.43 -3.53
N ILE A 301 7.55 -11.59 -2.55
CA ILE A 301 8.11 -10.25 -2.78
C ILE A 301 9.45 -10.37 -3.53
N LYS A 302 10.29 -11.32 -3.16
CA LYS A 302 11.57 -11.57 -3.85
C LYS A 302 11.34 -11.94 -5.31
N LYS A 303 10.43 -12.89 -5.59
CA LYS A 303 10.07 -13.29 -6.97
C LYS A 303 9.58 -12.12 -7.80
N GLN A 304 8.69 -11.28 -7.23
CA GLN A 304 8.20 -10.07 -7.91
C GLN A 304 9.34 -9.08 -8.20
N LYS A 305 10.23 -8.85 -7.25
CA LYS A 305 11.42 -7.99 -7.47
C LYS A 305 12.34 -8.57 -8.54
N ASP A 306 12.57 -9.86 -8.55
CA ASP A 306 13.44 -10.50 -9.52
C ASP A 306 12.84 -10.48 -10.93
N TRP A 307 11.54 -10.65 -11.06
CA TRP A 307 10.81 -10.46 -12.32
C TRP A 307 10.93 -9.02 -12.85
N ILE A 308 10.75 -8.00 -11.99
CA ILE A 308 10.92 -6.59 -12.38
C ILE A 308 12.36 -6.32 -12.81
N LYS A 309 13.35 -6.87 -12.11
CA LYS A 309 14.75 -6.75 -12.49
C LYS A 309 15.02 -7.35 -13.86
N ASP A 310 14.44 -8.52 -14.17
CA ASP A 310 14.56 -9.15 -15.48
C ASP A 310 14.01 -8.25 -16.60
N ILE A 311 12.87 -7.58 -16.35
CA ILE A 311 12.33 -6.57 -17.27
C ILE A 311 13.31 -5.42 -17.48
N PHE A 312 13.89 -4.87 -16.41
CA PHE A 312 14.87 -3.78 -16.53
C PHE A 312 16.11 -4.21 -17.31
N GLN A 313 16.61 -5.43 -17.08
CA GLN A 313 17.73 -5.99 -17.81
C GLN A 313 17.44 -6.12 -19.30
N LYS A 314 16.30 -6.71 -19.66
CA LYS A 314 15.85 -6.85 -21.07
C LYS A 314 15.67 -5.50 -21.74
N TYR A 315 15.09 -4.53 -21.01
CA TYR A 315 14.92 -3.17 -21.54
C TYR A 315 16.26 -2.51 -21.83
N VAL A 316 17.22 -2.57 -20.88
CA VAL A 316 18.56 -2.01 -21.05
C VAL A 316 19.28 -2.69 -22.23
N GLN A 317 19.22 -4.03 -22.32
CA GLN A 317 19.81 -4.78 -23.44
C GLN A 317 19.21 -4.39 -24.79
N SER A 318 17.90 -4.11 -24.84
CA SER A 318 17.25 -3.66 -26.09
C SER A 318 17.68 -2.26 -26.54
N LYS A 319 18.13 -1.41 -25.60
CA LYS A 319 18.56 -0.04 -25.86
C LYS A 319 20.07 0.06 -26.17
N ASP A 320 20.84 -0.92 -25.74
CA ASP A 320 22.27 -0.98 -25.96
C ASP A 320 22.70 -2.39 -26.44
N PRO A 321 22.35 -2.72 -27.72
CA PRO A 321 22.63 -4.05 -28.25
C PRO A 321 24.12 -4.31 -28.48
N ASN A 322 24.95 -3.26 -28.57
CA ASN A 322 26.39 -3.37 -28.75
C ASN A 322 27.19 -3.45 -27.43
N ASP A 323 26.50 -3.39 -26.30
CA ASP A 323 27.10 -3.50 -24.95
C ASP A 323 28.15 -2.41 -24.63
N GLU A 324 27.97 -1.21 -25.23
CA GLU A 324 28.93 -0.10 -25.14
C GLU A 324 28.80 0.69 -23.83
N GLN A 325 27.63 0.65 -23.21
CA GLN A 325 27.34 1.45 -22.01
C GLN A 325 27.24 0.59 -20.75
N SER A 326 27.91 1.03 -19.67
CA SER A 326 27.93 0.30 -18.41
C SER A 326 26.81 0.69 -17.41
N ASP A 327 26.28 1.90 -17.53
CA ASP A 327 25.31 2.45 -16.57
C ASP A 327 24.12 3.09 -17.27
N PHE A 328 22.92 2.79 -16.75
CA PHE A 328 21.64 3.32 -17.24
C PHE A 328 20.84 3.89 -16.10
N LEU A 329 20.13 4.98 -16.39
CA LEU A 329 19.16 5.55 -15.46
C LEU A 329 17.76 5.41 -16.04
N ILE A 330 16.90 4.66 -15.37
CA ILE A 330 15.47 4.51 -15.72
C ILE A 330 14.68 5.45 -14.82
N ALA A 331 14.03 6.44 -15.45
CA ALA A 331 13.24 7.43 -14.72
C ALA A 331 11.89 6.86 -14.30
N GLY A 332 11.58 6.91 -13.02
CA GLY A 332 10.25 6.63 -12.48
C GLY A 332 9.53 7.91 -12.05
N SER A 333 8.25 7.82 -11.77
CA SER A 333 7.45 8.97 -11.30
C SER A 333 7.96 9.56 -9.98
N ILE A 334 8.41 8.71 -9.05
CA ILE A 334 8.86 9.10 -7.71
C ILE A 334 10.37 8.88 -7.54
N TRP A 335 10.90 7.77 -8.07
CA TRP A 335 12.29 7.38 -7.93
C TRP A 335 12.87 6.97 -9.27
N ASN A 336 14.17 7.14 -9.40
CA ASN A 336 14.90 6.61 -10.53
C ASN A 336 15.54 5.28 -10.14
N VAL A 337 15.77 4.41 -11.12
CA VAL A 337 16.49 3.16 -10.96
C VAL A 337 17.76 3.21 -11.79
N ARG A 338 18.90 3.04 -11.13
CA ARG A 338 20.19 2.83 -11.78
C ARG A 338 20.36 1.35 -12.07
N VAL A 339 20.62 1.03 -13.31
CA VAL A 339 20.99 -0.32 -13.76
C VAL A 339 22.43 -0.27 -14.22
N SER A 340 23.33 -0.89 -13.47
CA SER A 340 24.76 -0.94 -13.78
C SER A 340 25.11 -2.34 -14.26
N LYS A 341 25.73 -2.44 -15.42
CA LYS A 341 26.35 -3.68 -15.89
C LYS A 341 27.72 -3.83 -15.21
N LYS A 342 27.96 -4.96 -14.62
CA LYS A 342 29.25 -5.32 -14.01
C LYS A 342 29.72 -6.64 -14.56
N THR A 343 30.92 -6.64 -15.07
CA THR A 343 31.59 -7.89 -15.45
C THR A 343 32.15 -8.52 -14.19
N LYS A 344 31.74 -9.75 -13.91
CA LYS A 344 32.38 -10.56 -12.87
C LYS A 344 33.23 -11.63 -13.53
N ILE A 345 34.52 -11.62 -13.22
CA ILE A 345 35.49 -12.62 -13.69
C ILE A 345 35.69 -13.60 -12.55
N SER A 346 35.58 -14.88 -12.82
CA SER A 346 35.79 -15.96 -11.86
C SER A 346 36.82 -16.96 -12.40
N VAL A 347 37.76 -17.35 -11.55
CA VAL A 347 38.75 -18.33 -11.91
C VAL A 347 38.13 -19.73 -11.95
N LEU A 348 38.15 -20.37 -13.11
CA LEU A 348 37.71 -21.75 -13.34
C LEU A 348 38.79 -22.77 -13.01
N ASP A 349 40.02 -22.52 -13.47
CA ASP A 349 41.17 -23.37 -13.26
C ASP A 349 42.26 -22.58 -12.53
N LYS A 350 42.40 -22.89 -11.24
CA LYS A 350 43.31 -22.16 -10.35
C LYS A 350 44.78 -22.35 -10.74
N ASP A 351 45.15 -23.56 -11.08
CA ASP A 351 46.55 -23.90 -11.29
C ASP A 351 47.06 -23.23 -12.57
N LYS A 352 46.29 -23.31 -13.63
CA LYS A 352 46.61 -22.61 -14.89
C LYS A 352 46.58 -21.10 -14.72
N PHE A 353 45.64 -20.56 -13.94
CA PHE A 353 45.55 -19.12 -13.67
C PHE A 353 46.84 -18.64 -12.95
N ILE A 354 47.26 -19.36 -11.92
CA ILE A 354 48.49 -19.06 -11.17
C ILE A 354 49.73 -19.20 -12.06
N GLU A 355 49.80 -20.26 -12.90
CA GLU A 355 50.91 -20.47 -13.83
C GLU A 355 51.03 -19.28 -14.78
N ARG A 356 49.93 -18.83 -15.36
CA ARG A 356 49.91 -17.67 -16.25
C ARG A 356 50.27 -16.36 -15.55
N MET A 357 49.79 -16.16 -14.30
CA MET A 357 50.21 -15.01 -13.51
C MET A 357 51.69 -14.96 -13.25
N LYS A 358 52.34 -16.14 -13.03
CA LYS A 358 53.81 -16.23 -12.88
C LYS A 358 54.53 -15.90 -14.17
N GLU A 359 54.04 -16.40 -15.31
CA GLU A 359 54.60 -16.10 -16.63
C GLU A 359 54.55 -14.59 -16.94
N LEU A 360 53.52 -13.91 -16.51
CA LEU A 360 53.33 -12.46 -16.71
C LEU A 360 53.95 -11.61 -15.59
N TRP A 361 54.68 -12.22 -14.64
CA TRP A 361 55.31 -11.54 -13.48
C TRP A 361 54.30 -10.81 -12.55
N LEU A 362 53.04 -11.22 -12.55
CA LEU A 362 51.96 -10.60 -11.79
C LEU A 362 51.69 -11.29 -10.45
N PHE A 363 52.21 -12.49 -10.25
CA PHE A 363 51.88 -13.34 -9.11
C PHE A 363 52.20 -12.67 -7.76
N ASP A 364 53.37 -12.07 -7.62
CA ASP A 364 53.82 -11.48 -6.36
C ASP A 364 53.01 -10.23 -5.98
N THR A 365 52.47 -9.52 -6.98
CA THR A 365 51.66 -8.31 -6.78
C THR A 365 50.20 -8.65 -6.42
N TYR A 366 49.65 -9.72 -6.98
CA TYR A 366 48.23 -10.04 -6.89
C TYR A 366 47.91 -11.40 -6.26
N ALA A 367 48.90 -12.04 -5.60
CA ALA A 367 48.74 -13.37 -5.00
C ALA A 367 47.63 -13.46 -3.94
N ASP A 368 47.34 -12.33 -3.25
CA ASP A 368 46.36 -12.24 -2.16
C ASP A 368 44.95 -11.85 -2.64
N ILE A 369 44.73 -11.66 -3.94
CA ILE A 369 43.38 -11.33 -4.44
C ILE A 369 42.45 -12.54 -4.28
N PRO A 370 41.34 -12.40 -3.56
CA PRO A 370 40.35 -13.44 -3.45
C PRO A 370 39.83 -13.86 -4.84
N ARG A 371 39.71 -15.17 -5.09
CA ARG A 371 39.23 -15.74 -6.37
C ARG A 371 37.90 -15.18 -6.87
N GLN A 372 37.13 -14.53 -6.00
CA GLN A 372 35.84 -13.93 -6.32
C GLN A 372 35.96 -12.48 -6.83
N ASN A 373 37.15 -11.89 -6.78
CA ASN A 373 37.39 -10.47 -7.10
C ASN A 373 38.59 -10.29 -8.06
N VAL A 374 38.87 -11.27 -8.91
CA VAL A 374 40.00 -11.21 -9.87
C VAL A 374 39.76 -10.19 -11.00
N ASP A 375 38.55 -9.65 -11.13
CA ASP A 375 38.21 -8.49 -11.95
C ASP A 375 39.10 -7.28 -11.63
N ARG A 376 39.56 -7.16 -10.39
CA ARG A 376 40.46 -6.09 -9.95
C ARG A 376 41.83 -6.15 -10.67
N LEU A 377 42.35 -7.35 -10.92
CA LEU A 377 43.58 -7.55 -11.71
C LEU A 377 43.47 -6.89 -13.09
N PHE A 378 42.35 -7.08 -13.77
CA PHE A 378 42.13 -6.60 -15.14
C PHE A 378 41.72 -5.13 -15.22
N LEU A 379 41.41 -4.50 -14.09
CA LEU A 379 41.08 -3.08 -13.99
C LEU A 379 42.26 -2.21 -13.59
N GLU A 380 43.19 -2.77 -12.79
CA GLU A 380 44.31 -2.02 -12.19
C GLU A 380 45.64 -2.23 -12.94
N ASP A 381 45.79 -3.35 -13.67
CA ASP A 381 47.04 -3.66 -14.37
C ASP A 381 46.83 -3.78 -15.89
N TRP A 382 47.36 -2.83 -16.64
CA TRP A 382 47.27 -2.76 -18.10
C TRP A 382 48.18 -3.77 -18.84
N SER A 383 49.02 -4.47 -18.10
CA SER A 383 49.90 -5.49 -18.65
C SER A 383 49.23 -6.85 -18.82
N ALA A 384 48.01 -7.03 -18.26
CA ALA A 384 47.26 -8.28 -18.36
C ALA A 384 45.87 -8.01 -18.97
N THR A 385 45.47 -8.82 -19.93
CA THR A 385 44.17 -8.80 -20.56
C THR A 385 43.37 -10.07 -20.23
N ILE A 386 42.04 -10.03 -20.34
CA ILE A 386 41.19 -11.22 -20.14
C ILE A 386 41.59 -12.33 -21.14
N GLU A 387 41.98 -11.94 -22.34
CA GLU A 387 42.44 -12.85 -23.40
C GLU A 387 43.65 -13.69 -22.98
N ASP A 388 44.52 -13.15 -22.13
CA ASP A 388 45.68 -13.88 -21.60
C ASP A 388 45.29 -15.05 -20.66
N PHE A 389 44.03 -15.01 -20.16
CA PHE A 389 43.52 -15.98 -19.20
C PHE A 389 42.25 -16.69 -19.67
N ILE A 390 41.83 -16.52 -20.95
CA ILE A 390 40.54 -16.97 -21.47
C ILE A 390 40.20 -18.43 -21.19
N TRP A 391 41.18 -19.27 -21.08
CA TRP A 391 41.06 -20.71 -20.78
C TRP A 391 41.05 -21.03 -19.28
N ALA A 392 41.33 -20.05 -18.41
CA ALA A 392 41.37 -20.21 -16.96
C ALA A 392 40.32 -19.42 -16.20
N VAL A 393 39.57 -18.54 -16.88
CA VAL A 393 38.53 -17.67 -16.27
C VAL A 393 37.22 -17.75 -17.01
N SER A 394 36.11 -17.51 -16.30
CA SER A 394 34.81 -17.24 -16.90
C SER A 394 34.45 -15.78 -16.73
N ARG A 395 33.76 -15.22 -17.72
CA ARG A 395 33.23 -13.85 -17.72
C ARG A 395 31.74 -13.90 -17.65
N ASP A 396 31.17 -13.43 -16.52
CA ASP A 396 29.71 -13.26 -16.33
C ASP A 396 29.37 -11.79 -16.27
N VAL A 397 28.40 -11.35 -17.06
CA VAL A 397 27.85 -10.00 -16.96
C VAL A 397 26.74 -10.03 -15.93
N ARG A 398 26.87 -9.22 -14.88
CA ARG A 398 25.87 -9.07 -13.84
C ARG A 398 25.30 -7.66 -13.89
N PHE A 399 24.02 -7.56 -13.53
CA PHE A 399 23.35 -6.29 -13.43
C PHE A 399 23.14 -5.94 -11.95
N ASP A 400 23.65 -4.78 -11.54
CA ASP A 400 23.41 -4.19 -10.23
C ASP A 400 22.31 -3.13 -10.38
N ILE A 401 21.16 -3.36 -9.78
CA ILE A 401 19.98 -2.51 -9.91
C ILE A 401 19.73 -1.83 -8.57
N ARG A 402 19.91 -0.50 -8.53
CA ARG A 402 19.77 0.31 -7.31
C ARG A 402 18.80 1.47 -7.51
N LYS A 403 18.07 1.76 -6.44
CA LYS A 403 17.25 2.96 -6.32
C LYS A 403 18.15 4.20 -6.20
N VAL A 404 17.81 5.27 -6.91
CA VAL A 404 18.55 6.53 -6.89
C VAL A 404 17.57 7.69 -6.67
N SER A 405 17.98 8.69 -5.87
CA SER A 405 17.18 9.89 -5.62
C SER A 405 17.04 10.73 -6.91
N LYS A 406 15.88 11.37 -7.09
CA LYS A 406 15.64 12.31 -8.21
C LYS A 406 16.61 13.53 -8.21
N LYS A 407 17.22 13.85 -7.08
CA LYS A 407 18.20 14.93 -6.97
C LYS A 407 19.57 14.61 -7.61
N ALA A 408 19.82 13.35 -7.99
CA ALA A 408 21.06 12.95 -8.66
C ALA A 408 21.10 13.34 -10.15
N LYS A 409 20.55 14.53 -10.52
CA LYS A 409 20.57 15.04 -11.90
C LYS A 409 21.92 15.61 -12.36
N ASP A 410 22.87 15.77 -11.45
CA ASP A 410 24.16 16.45 -11.70
C ASP A 410 25.28 15.52 -12.17
N LEU A 411 24.99 14.24 -12.38
CA LEU A 411 25.90 13.31 -13.02
C LEU A 411 25.46 13.15 -14.50
N GLU A 412 26.41 13.23 -15.43
CA GLU A 412 26.17 12.98 -16.87
C GLU A 412 25.67 11.53 -17.08
N TRP A 413 24.35 11.34 -16.97
CA TRP A 413 23.71 10.05 -17.17
C TRP A 413 22.95 10.05 -18.49
N ASN A 414 23.09 9.00 -19.28
CA ASN A 414 22.17 8.75 -20.37
C ASN A 414 20.81 8.35 -19.78
N ILE A 415 19.84 9.28 -19.79
CA ILE A 415 18.48 9.05 -19.30
C ILE A 415 17.71 8.33 -20.40
N LEU A 416 17.30 7.11 -20.14
CA LEU A 416 16.33 6.41 -20.96
C LEU A 416 14.92 6.82 -20.49
N MET A 417 14.24 7.65 -21.31
CA MET A 417 12.81 7.97 -21.11
C MET A 417 11.91 6.92 -21.73
#